data_2a7e4d9d700906b19ee276d7d6cb5503
#
_entry.id   2a7e4d9d700906b19ee276d7d6cb5503
#
_cell.length_a   1.000
_cell.length_b   1.000
_cell.length_c   1.000
_cell.angle_alpha   90.00
_cell.angle_beta   90.00
_cell.angle_gamma   90.00
#
_symmetry.space_group_name_H-M   'P 1'
#
loop_
_entity.id
_entity.type
_entity.pdbx_description
1 polymer ?
#
loop_
_entity_poly.entity_id
_entity_poly.type
_entity_poly.pdbx_seq_one_letter_code
_entity_poly.pdbx_strand_id
1 'polypeptide(L)'
;MRARSYFLSTLKEAPADADVISQQYMIRAGMIKKLAAGVYTYMPVGLRTIRKIEKIIREEMDRAGAIELLMPLVQPAELWQESGRWEKYGAELLRFKDRHDRDFVIQPTSEEVVTDIARQEIKSWRQLPVNFYHIQTKFRDERRPRFGVMRGREFTMKDAYSFDRDAEGAAVSYDKMYQAYQRIFTRLGLMFRAVRADTGAIGGSRSHEFQVIANAGEDVIAYCPDSDYAANIELAEARSLIDVRAAAAEEMVKRPTPGKEKCHDVAEFLGIPFEKSVKSVVLAADRTDCLLYTSPSPRDGATSRMPSSA
;
A
#
# COMPACT_ATOMS: atom_id res chain seq x y z
N MET A 1 -36.27 5.46 13.67
CA MET A 1 -35.89 6.75 13.08
C MET A 1 -36.74 7.01 11.85
N ARG A 2 -37.39 8.17 11.77
CA ARG A 2 -38.25 8.50 10.62
C ARG A 2 -37.39 9.20 9.55
N ALA A 3 -37.54 8.86 8.28
CA ALA A 3 -36.75 9.45 7.19
C ALA A 3 -36.84 10.98 7.13
N ARG A 4 -38.02 11.55 7.41
CA ARG A 4 -38.24 13.01 7.47
C ARG A 4 -37.42 13.75 8.54
N SER A 5 -36.95 13.03 9.55
CA SER A 5 -36.15 13.58 10.67
C SER A 5 -34.67 13.23 10.54
N TYR A 6 -34.29 12.59 9.42
CA TYR A 6 -32.92 12.18 9.15
C TYR A 6 -32.37 12.95 7.95
N PHE A 7 -31.24 13.58 8.11
CA PHE A 7 -30.65 14.38 7.06
C PHE A 7 -30.11 13.47 5.95
N LEU A 8 -30.86 13.37 4.86
CA LEU A 8 -30.51 12.64 3.64
C LEU A 8 -30.25 13.64 2.52
N SER A 9 -29.06 13.59 1.93
CA SER A 9 -28.65 14.46 0.83
C SER A 9 -28.21 13.59 -0.35
N THR A 10 -29.17 13.10 -1.12
CA THR A 10 -28.92 12.26 -2.29
C THR A 10 -28.89 13.10 -3.57
N LEU A 11 -28.12 12.65 -4.58
CA LEU A 11 -28.03 13.29 -5.88
C LEU A 11 -28.50 12.32 -6.97
N LYS A 12 -29.12 12.87 -8.02
CA LYS A 12 -29.49 12.07 -9.21
C LYS A 12 -28.27 11.68 -10.02
N GLU A 13 -27.35 12.58 -10.18
CA GLU A 13 -26.14 12.42 -10.98
C GLU A 13 -24.89 12.57 -10.10
N ALA A 14 -23.83 11.91 -10.49
CA ALA A 14 -22.51 12.09 -9.88
C ALA A 14 -21.85 13.35 -10.39
N PRO A 15 -21.06 14.07 -9.58
CA PRO A 15 -20.21 15.15 -10.05
C PRO A 15 -19.22 14.66 -11.11
N ALA A 16 -18.88 15.54 -12.06
CA ALA A 16 -17.98 15.21 -13.17
C ALA A 16 -16.55 14.83 -12.73
N ASP A 17 -16.15 15.24 -11.54
CA ASP A 17 -14.85 14.94 -10.93
C ASP A 17 -14.84 13.63 -10.10
N ALA A 18 -15.90 12.83 -10.16
CA ALA A 18 -15.96 11.52 -9.54
C ALA A 18 -15.46 10.45 -10.52
N ASP A 19 -14.19 10.07 -10.38
CA ASP A 19 -13.48 9.24 -11.35
C ASP A 19 -13.90 7.76 -11.31
N VAL A 20 -14.20 7.22 -10.12
CA VAL A 20 -14.50 5.80 -9.95
C VAL A 20 -15.94 5.56 -9.50
N ILE A 21 -16.48 4.41 -9.89
CA ILE A 21 -17.87 4.04 -9.65
C ILE A 21 -18.25 4.04 -8.16
N SER A 22 -17.32 3.61 -7.27
CA SER A 22 -17.53 3.63 -5.83
C SER A 22 -17.72 5.05 -5.29
N GLN A 23 -16.90 5.99 -5.72
CA GLN A 23 -17.01 7.41 -5.37
C GLN A 23 -18.34 7.99 -5.87
N GLN A 24 -18.71 7.69 -7.12
CA GLN A 24 -19.97 8.13 -7.70
C GLN A 24 -21.17 7.67 -6.86
N TYR A 25 -21.22 6.40 -6.49
CA TYR A 25 -22.30 5.87 -5.66
C TYR A 25 -22.30 6.44 -4.25
N MET A 26 -21.15 6.60 -3.62
CA MET A 26 -21.08 7.17 -2.27
C MET A 26 -21.56 8.63 -2.24
N ILE A 27 -21.18 9.44 -3.23
CA ILE A 27 -21.65 10.83 -3.34
C ILE A 27 -23.15 10.86 -3.65
N ARG A 28 -23.61 10.09 -4.63
CA ARG A 28 -25.04 10.04 -4.99
C ARG A 28 -25.92 9.56 -3.84
N ALA A 29 -25.46 8.59 -3.07
CA ALA A 29 -26.17 8.09 -1.90
C ALA A 29 -26.12 9.05 -0.69
N GLY A 30 -25.43 10.19 -0.81
CA GLY A 30 -25.26 11.13 0.29
C GLY A 30 -24.46 10.56 1.46
N MET A 31 -23.52 9.67 1.19
CA MET A 31 -22.65 9.07 2.20
C MET A 31 -21.43 9.95 2.50
N ILE A 32 -20.89 10.60 1.49
CA ILE A 32 -19.73 11.50 1.60
C ILE A 32 -19.97 12.82 0.87
N LYS A 33 -19.24 13.84 1.31
CA LYS A 33 -19.15 15.14 0.64
C LYS A 33 -17.70 15.58 0.59
N LYS A 34 -17.21 15.87 -0.62
CA LYS A 34 -15.86 16.37 -0.82
C LYS A 34 -15.72 17.78 -0.21
N LEU A 35 -14.73 17.96 0.63
CA LEU A 35 -14.37 19.27 1.19
C LEU A 35 -13.17 19.87 0.43
N ALA A 36 -12.14 19.05 0.22
CA ALA A 36 -10.96 19.37 -0.57
C ALA A 36 -10.44 18.11 -1.27
N ALA A 37 -9.40 18.23 -2.08
CA ALA A 37 -8.77 17.08 -2.71
C ALA A 37 -8.29 16.09 -1.64
N GLY A 38 -8.81 14.87 -1.66
CA GLY A 38 -8.50 13.81 -0.70
C GLY A 38 -9.04 14.03 0.73
N VAL A 39 -9.93 15.02 0.94
CA VAL A 39 -10.54 15.31 2.25
C VAL A 39 -12.06 15.28 2.10
N TYR A 40 -12.72 14.42 2.89
CA TYR A 40 -14.15 14.17 2.78
C TYR A 40 -14.86 14.29 4.13
N THR A 41 -16.04 14.87 4.10
CA THR A 41 -16.99 14.77 5.20
C THR A 41 -17.82 13.51 5.04
N TYR A 42 -17.86 12.65 6.06
CA TYR A 42 -18.79 11.53 6.11
C TYR A 42 -20.15 12.02 6.62
N MET A 43 -21.14 11.97 5.74
CA MET A 43 -22.52 12.34 6.04
C MET A 43 -23.19 11.28 6.92
N PRO A 44 -24.37 11.55 7.51
CA PRO A 44 -24.98 10.64 8.48
C PRO A 44 -25.07 9.17 8.06
N VAL A 45 -25.36 8.89 6.78
CA VAL A 45 -25.42 7.50 6.26
C VAL A 45 -24.01 6.90 6.19
N GLY A 46 -23.04 7.65 5.67
CA GLY A 46 -21.64 7.24 5.60
C GLY A 46 -21.05 6.96 6.98
N LEU A 47 -21.27 7.87 7.93
CA LEU A 47 -20.81 7.69 9.31
C LEU A 47 -21.39 6.44 9.98
N ARG A 48 -22.69 6.13 9.74
CA ARG A 48 -23.28 4.89 10.24
C ARG A 48 -22.64 3.65 9.65
N THR A 49 -22.26 3.72 8.36
CA THR A 49 -21.57 2.62 7.70
C THR A 49 -20.18 2.42 8.32
N ILE A 50 -19.42 3.48 8.51
CA ILE A 50 -18.11 3.42 9.19
C ILE A 50 -18.24 2.79 10.56
N ARG A 51 -19.17 3.26 11.40
CA ARG A 51 -19.38 2.71 12.74
C ARG A 51 -19.77 1.23 12.76
N LYS A 52 -20.47 0.73 11.74
CA LYS A 52 -20.72 -0.71 11.59
C LYS A 52 -19.44 -1.48 11.26
N ILE A 53 -18.61 -0.94 10.37
CA ILE A 53 -17.32 -1.52 10.01
C ILE A 53 -16.40 -1.54 11.24
N GLU A 54 -16.28 -0.41 11.94
CA GLU A 54 -15.49 -0.30 13.17
C GLU A 54 -15.93 -1.31 14.24
N LYS A 55 -17.25 -1.52 14.39
CA LYS A 55 -17.78 -2.52 15.33
C LYS A 55 -17.28 -3.93 14.99
N ILE A 56 -17.35 -4.32 13.72
CA ILE A 56 -16.86 -5.63 13.27
C ILE A 56 -15.35 -5.75 13.54
N ILE A 57 -14.60 -4.70 13.24
CA ILE A 57 -13.15 -4.66 13.47
C ILE A 57 -12.85 -4.84 14.97
N ARG A 58 -13.48 -4.06 15.86
CA ARG A 58 -13.30 -4.19 17.32
C ARG A 58 -13.55 -5.59 17.81
N GLU A 59 -14.69 -6.17 17.42
CA GLU A 59 -15.07 -7.52 17.84
C GLU A 59 -14.02 -8.58 17.43
N GLU A 60 -13.41 -8.45 16.26
CA GLU A 60 -12.38 -9.40 15.81
C GLU A 60 -11.00 -9.11 16.41
N MET A 61 -10.67 -7.85 16.66
CA MET A 61 -9.44 -7.47 17.36
C MET A 61 -9.47 -7.93 18.82
N ASP A 62 -10.60 -7.70 19.51
CA ASP A 62 -10.81 -8.15 20.90
C ASP A 62 -10.74 -9.68 20.98
N ARG A 63 -11.39 -10.40 20.02
CA ARG A 63 -11.31 -11.86 19.91
C ARG A 63 -9.89 -12.36 19.72
N ALA A 64 -9.05 -11.60 19.03
CA ALA A 64 -7.64 -11.91 18.84
C ALA A 64 -6.76 -11.59 20.08
N GLY A 65 -7.36 -10.98 21.11
CA GLY A 65 -6.68 -10.58 22.35
C GLY A 65 -5.92 -9.26 22.25
N ALA A 66 -6.22 -8.43 21.24
CA ALA A 66 -5.66 -7.10 21.14
C ALA A 66 -6.37 -6.10 22.06
N ILE A 67 -5.69 -5.07 22.51
CA ILE A 67 -6.15 -4.08 23.49
C ILE A 67 -6.31 -2.74 22.80
N GLU A 68 -7.52 -2.16 22.86
CA GLU A 68 -7.78 -0.86 22.24
C GLU A 68 -7.16 0.26 23.05
N LEU A 69 -6.44 1.16 22.38
CA LEU A 69 -5.96 2.44 22.88
C LEU A 69 -6.57 3.57 22.07
N LEU A 70 -6.42 4.80 22.53
CA LEU A 70 -6.66 6.00 21.72
C LEU A 70 -5.45 6.91 21.83
N MET A 71 -4.60 6.86 20.82
CA MET A 71 -3.37 7.67 20.77
C MET A 71 -3.63 9.03 20.13
N PRO A 72 -2.86 10.07 20.50
CA PRO A 72 -3.04 11.42 19.97
C PRO A 72 -2.86 11.50 18.44
N LEU A 73 -3.63 12.40 17.83
CA LEU A 73 -3.47 12.77 16.41
C LEU A 73 -2.19 13.58 16.18
N VAL A 74 -1.88 14.48 17.11
CA VAL A 74 -0.69 15.34 17.08
C VAL A 74 0.43 14.66 17.85
N GLN A 75 1.58 14.55 17.23
CA GLN A 75 2.74 13.85 17.79
C GLN A 75 3.96 14.77 17.80
N PRO A 76 4.79 14.74 18.86
CA PRO A 76 6.01 15.54 18.95
C PRO A 76 7.07 15.02 17.98
N ALA A 77 7.86 15.94 17.42
CA ALA A 77 8.90 15.62 16.44
C ALA A 77 10.01 14.72 17.00
N GLU A 78 10.28 14.81 18.30
CA GLU A 78 11.37 14.10 18.97
C GLU A 78 11.24 12.59 18.80
N LEU A 79 10.03 12.03 18.86
CA LEU A 79 9.81 10.59 18.65
C LEU A 79 10.14 10.16 17.21
N TRP A 80 9.84 11.00 16.24
CA TRP A 80 10.15 10.79 14.84
C TRP A 80 11.62 10.96 14.51
N GLN A 81 12.29 11.88 15.20
CA GLN A 81 13.73 12.08 15.13
C GLN A 81 14.48 10.89 15.76
N GLU A 82 14.04 10.40 16.92
CA GLU A 82 14.60 9.23 17.58
C GLU A 82 14.54 7.97 16.70
N SER A 83 13.41 7.73 16.03
CA SER A 83 13.26 6.61 15.09
C SER A 83 14.03 6.79 13.77
N GLY A 84 14.54 7.99 13.50
CA GLY A 84 15.16 8.37 12.22
C GLY A 84 14.17 8.47 11.07
N ARG A 85 12.87 8.42 11.34
CA ARG A 85 11.82 8.53 10.30
C ARG A 85 11.43 9.97 9.99
N TRP A 86 11.86 10.93 10.80
CA TRP A 86 11.66 12.34 10.50
C TRP A 86 12.10 12.72 9.10
N GLU A 87 13.31 12.29 8.70
CA GLU A 87 13.82 12.56 7.35
C GLU A 87 13.34 11.53 6.32
N LYS A 88 13.34 10.26 6.69
CA LYS A 88 13.03 9.15 5.77
C LYS A 88 11.60 9.15 5.26
N TYR A 89 10.63 9.66 6.04
CA TYR A 89 9.21 9.64 5.66
C TYR A 89 8.91 10.62 4.52
N GLY A 90 9.76 11.61 4.31
CA GLY A 90 9.64 12.54 3.20
C GLY A 90 8.51 13.55 3.34
N ALA A 91 8.00 14.02 2.20
CA ALA A 91 7.04 15.12 2.11
C ALA A 91 5.60 14.73 2.54
N GLU A 92 5.29 13.45 2.59
CA GLU A 92 3.97 12.99 3.03
C GLU A 92 3.73 13.19 4.53
N LEU A 93 4.80 13.39 5.32
CA LEU A 93 4.71 13.72 6.73
C LEU A 93 4.35 15.18 6.92
N LEU A 94 3.12 15.47 7.31
CA LEU A 94 2.70 16.85 7.57
C LEU A 94 3.29 17.36 8.88
N ARG A 95 4.26 18.28 8.75
CA ARG A 95 4.98 18.91 9.85
C ARG A 95 4.45 20.30 10.09
N PHE A 96 4.40 20.72 11.35
CA PHE A 96 4.03 22.07 11.73
C PHE A 96 4.70 22.47 13.04
N LYS A 97 4.64 23.77 13.36
CA LYS A 97 5.13 24.31 14.62
C LYS A 97 3.97 24.77 15.51
N ASP A 98 4.13 24.54 16.80
CA ASP A 98 3.21 25.14 17.80
C ASP A 98 3.56 26.62 18.07
N ARG A 99 2.83 27.23 19.01
CA ARG A 99 3.06 28.65 19.41
C ARG A 99 4.43 28.92 20.03
N HIS A 100 5.13 27.87 20.44
CA HIS A 100 6.44 27.94 21.08
C HIS A 100 7.56 27.49 20.15
N ASP A 101 7.31 27.50 18.85
CA ASP A 101 8.26 27.04 17.80
C ASP A 101 8.70 25.58 17.93
N ARG A 102 7.95 24.73 18.65
CA ARG A 102 8.24 23.30 18.76
C ARG A 102 7.66 22.57 17.56
N ASP A 103 8.45 21.65 17.01
CA ASP A 103 8.04 20.85 15.86
C ASP A 103 7.11 19.71 16.25
N PHE A 104 6.05 19.54 15.49
CA PHE A 104 5.05 18.49 15.60
C PHE A 104 4.69 17.92 14.23
N VAL A 105 4.03 16.78 14.25
CA VAL A 105 3.43 16.17 13.06
C VAL A 105 1.96 15.83 13.28
N ILE A 106 1.19 15.81 12.22
CA ILE A 106 -0.08 15.09 12.20
C ILE A 106 0.21 13.64 11.83
N GLN A 107 -0.22 12.71 12.66
CA GLN A 107 0.13 11.28 12.54
C GLN A 107 -0.25 10.68 11.18
N PRO A 108 0.70 10.16 10.40
CA PRO A 108 0.42 9.26 9.28
C PRO A 108 0.28 7.80 9.71
N THR A 109 0.83 7.48 10.89
CA THR A 109 0.91 6.18 11.55
C THR A 109 1.34 6.38 13.01
N SER A 110 1.41 5.36 13.85
CA SER A 110 1.61 5.55 15.30
C SER A 110 2.68 4.65 15.92
N GLU A 111 3.62 4.12 15.12
CA GLU A 111 4.71 3.26 15.63
C GLU A 111 5.52 3.97 16.71
N GLU A 112 5.82 5.24 16.52
CA GLU A 112 6.60 6.03 17.47
C GLU A 112 5.92 6.16 18.83
N VAL A 113 4.62 6.51 18.81
CA VAL A 113 3.85 6.72 20.05
C VAL A 113 3.60 5.41 20.77
N VAL A 114 3.21 4.35 20.06
CA VAL A 114 2.95 3.07 20.72
C VAL A 114 4.22 2.43 21.28
N THR A 115 5.36 2.65 20.60
CA THR A 115 6.66 2.19 21.11
C THR A 115 7.06 2.95 22.37
N ASP A 116 6.81 4.25 22.43
CA ASP A 116 7.05 5.04 23.63
C ASP A 116 6.15 4.59 24.80
N ILE A 117 4.86 4.34 24.56
CA ILE A 117 3.94 3.75 25.55
C ILE A 117 4.47 2.40 26.04
N ALA A 118 4.87 1.51 25.12
CA ALA A 118 5.39 0.20 25.47
C ALA A 118 6.67 0.32 26.34
N ARG A 119 7.58 1.24 26.01
CA ARG A 119 8.79 1.54 26.77
C ARG A 119 8.46 1.99 28.20
N GLN A 120 7.42 2.80 28.33
CA GLN A 120 7.03 3.36 29.64
C GLN A 120 6.25 2.37 30.48
N GLU A 121 5.40 1.52 29.91
CA GLU A 121 4.43 0.70 30.62
C GLU A 121 4.85 -0.77 30.78
N ILE A 122 5.62 -1.32 29.84
CA ILE A 122 6.07 -2.72 29.91
C ILE A 122 7.33 -2.80 30.78
N LYS A 123 7.18 -3.22 32.04
CA LYS A 123 8.26 -3.31 33.02
C LYS A 123 8.82 -4.71 33.17
N SER A 124 8.18 -5.71 32.62
CA SER A 124 8.60 -7.11 32.72
C SER A 124 8.26 -7.88 31.44
N TRP A 125 9.16 -8.76 31.03
CA TRP A 125 8.93 -9.70 29.94
C TRP A 125 7.69 -10.58 30.12
N ARG A 126 7.23 -10.74 31.39
CA ARG A 126 6.02 -11.50 31.74
C ARG A 126 4.73 -10.82 31.24
N GLN A 127 4.79 -9.53 30.92
CA GLN A 127 3.68 -8.78 30.35
C GLN A 127 3.54 -9.03 28.83
N LEU A 128 4.52 -9.69 28.21
CA LEU A 128 4.53 -10.03 26.79
C LEU A 128 3.97 -11.44 26.57
N PRO A 129 3.32 -11.71 25.43
CA PRO A 129 3.09 -10.76 24.34
C PRO A 129 1.93 -9.79 24.64
N VAL A 130 1.99 -8.60 24.07
CA VAL A 130 0.89 -7.63 24.07
C VAL A 130 0.67 -7.06 22.68
N ASN A 131 -0.59 -6.85 22.30
CA ASN A 131 -0.95 -6.22 21.05
C ASN A 131 -1.86 -5.04 21.33
N PHE A 132 -1.41 -3.84 20.99
CA PHE A 132 -2.20 -2.63 21.08
C PHE A 132 -2.76 -2.25 19.71
N TYR A 133 -4.00 -1.78 19.68
CA TYR A 133 -4.57 -1.22 18.46
C TYR A 133 -5.36 0.04 18.75
N HIS A 134 -5.57 0.83 17.72
CA HIS A 134 -6.57 1.90 17.76
C HIS A 134 -7.26 2.09 16.41
N ILE A 135 -8.39 2.78 16.45
CA ILE A 135 -9.10 3.25 15.26
C ILE A 135 -9.11 4.77 15.34
N GLN A 136 -8.33 5.41 14.49
CA GLN A 136 -8.09 6.85 14.57
C GLN A 136 -7.88 7.44 13.17
N THR A 137 -8.15 8.74 13.06
CA THR A 137 -7.84 9.53 11.89
C THR A 137 -6.33 9.58 11.67
N LYS A 138 -5.92 9.42 10.42
CA LYS A 138 -4.56 9.59 9.92
C LYS A 138 -4.56 10.69 8.87
N PHE A 139 -3.41 11.30 8.70
CA PHE A 139 -3.18 12.26 7.63
C PHE A 139 -1.87 11.95 6.92
N ARG A 140 -1.95 11.82 5.58
CA ARG A 140 -0.78 11.73 4.70
C ARG A 140 -0.91 12.80 3.64
N ASP A 141 0.10 13.63 3.49
CA ASP A 141 0.10 14.72 2.50
C ASP A 141 0.33 14.19 1.09
N GLU A 142 -0.59 13.31 0.68
CA GLU A 142 -0.58 12.65 -0.63
C GLU A 142 -0.59 13.69 -1.75
N ARG A 143 0.40 13.61 -2.62
CA ARG A 143 0.57 14.56 -3.73
C ARG A 143 -0.56 14.46 -4.75
N ARG A 144 -1.09 13.24 -4.99
CA ARG A 144 -2.13 12.98 -6.00
C ARG A 144 -3.25 12.13 -5.42
N PRO A 145 -4.10 12.69 -4.54
CA PRO A 145 -5.24 11.96 -4.02
C PRO A 145 -6.19 11.61 -5.16
N ARG A 146 -6.65 10.35 -5.18
CA ARG A 146 -7.48 9.81 -6.27
C ARG A 146 -8.38 8.69 -5.75
N PHE A 147 -9.28 8.20 -6.59
CA PHE A 147 -10.23 7.12 -6.25
C PHE A 147 -11.12 7.42 -5.04
N GLY A 148 -11.51 8.69 -4.86
CA GLY A 148 -12.37 9.10 -3.77
C GLY A 148 -11.75 8.86 -2.41
N VAL A 149 -12.45 8.13 -1.54
CA VAL A 149 -11.98 7.82 -0.18
C VAL A 149 -10.91 6.73 -0.11
N MET A 150 -10.64 6.01 -1.22
CA MET A 150 -9.65 4.93 -1.21
C MET A 150 -8.21 5.45 -1.10
N ARG A 151 -7.93 6.61 -1.71
CA ARG A 151 -6.62 7.26 -1.59
C ARG A 151 -6.79 8.74 -1.26
N GLY A 152 -7.28 8.98 -0.06
CA GLY A 152 -7.45 10.31 0.52
C GLY A 152 -6.21 10.77 1.27
N ARG A 153 -6.21 12.05 1.66
CA ARG A 153 -5.19 12.65 2.53
C ARG A 153 -5.54 12.47 4.00
N GLU A 154 -6.82 12.60 4.34
CA GLU A 154 -7.35 12.33 5.66
C GLU A 154 -8.27 11.10 5.61
N PHE A 155 -8.01 10.13 6.44
CA PHE A 155 -8.74 8.87 6.47
C PHE A 155 -8.68 8.21 7.84
N THR A 156 -9.62 7.31 8.12
CA THR A 156 -9.62 6.51 9.35
C THR A 156 -8.88 5.20 9.10
N MET A 157 -7.96 4.87 9.98
CA MET A 157 -7.20 3.62 9.96
C MET A 157 -7.40 2.86 11.27
N LYS A 158 -7.55 1.55 11.20
CA LYS A 158 -7.25 0.65 12.29
C LYS A 158 -5.81 0.21 12.10
N ASP A 159 -4.96 0.53 13.02
CA ASP A 159 -3.59 0.05 13.10
C ASP A 159 -3.35 -0.68 14.40
N ALA A 160 -2.57 -1.75 14.36
CA ALA A 160 -2.26 -2.60 15.50
C ALA A 160 -0.77 -2.92 15.54
N TYR A 161 -0.24 -3.05 16.76
CA TYR A 161 1.19 -3.15 17.05
C TYR A 161 1.41 -4.20 18.10
N SER A 162 2.13 -5.26 17.76
CA SER A 162 2.47 -6.31 18.71
C SER A 162 3.87 -6.12 19.27
N PHE A 163 4.02 -6.46 20.55
CA PHE A 163 5.28 -6.53 21.24
C PHE A 163 5.44 -7.94 21.79
N ASP A 164 6.46 -8.62 21.34
CA ASP A 164 6.70 -10.04 21.61
C ASP A 164 8.07 -10.23 22.25
N ARG A 165 8.30 -11.40 22.83
CA ARG A 165 9.56 -11.71 23.52
C ARG A 165 10.71 -12.02 22.57
N ASP A 166 10.36 -12.62 21.43
CA ASP A 166 11.28 -13.14 20.45
C ASP A 166 10.60 -13.23 19.07
N ALA A 167 11.35 -13.63 18.07
CA ALA A 167 10.85 -13.75 16.69
C ALA A 167 9.77 -14.83 16.54
N GLU A 168 9.82 -15.90 17.35
CA GLU A 168 8.79 -16.96 17.32
C GLU A 168 7.47 -16.42 17.86
N GLY A 169 7.52 -15.68 18.97
CA GLY A 169 6.36 -14.97 19.51
C GLY A 169 5.77 -13.99 18.50
N ALA A 170 6.61 -13.20 17.85
CA ALA A 170 6.18 -12.26 16.80
C ALA A 170 5.50 -12.99 15.64
N ALA A 171 5.99 -14.16 15.23
CA ALA A 171 5.34 -14.96 14.20
C ALA A 171 3.93 -15.44 14.62
N VAL A 172 3.77 -15.85 15.90
CA VAL A 172 2.46 -16.21 16.44
C VAL A 172 1.51 -15.02 16.47
N SER A 173 1.99 -13.85 16.88
CA SER A 173 1.19 -12.61 16.87
C SER A 173 0.80 -12.21 15.44
N TYR A 174 1.69 -12.36 14.48
CA TYR A 174 1.41 -12.14 13.07
C TYR A 174 0.29 -13.06 12.56
N ASP A 175 0.37 -14.35 12.84
CA ASP A 175 -0.64 -15.33 12.40
C ASP A 175 -2.01 -15.08 13.05
N LYS A 176 -2.05 -14.62 14.30
CA LYS A 176 -3.30 -14.18 14.97
C LYS A 176 -3.93 -12.99 14.22
N MET A 177 -3.13 -12.00 13.82
CA MET A 177 -3.62 -10.87 13.05
C MET A 177 -4.06 -11.26 11.65
N TYR A 178 -3.32 -12.14 10.98
CA TYR A 178 -3.72 -12.71 9.69
C TYR A 178 -5.11 -13.36 9.77
N GLN A 179 -5.35 -14.20 10.76
CA GLN A 179 -6.66 -14.81 10.98
C GLN A 179 -7.75 -13.80 11.36
N ALA A 180 -7.42 -12.77 12.14
CA ALA A 180 -8.36 -11.71 12.47
C ALA A 180 -8.80 -10.95 11.20
N TYR A 181 -7.86 -10.63 10.32
CA TYR A 181 -8.19 -9.97 9.05
C TYR A 181 -9.04 -10.85 8.13
N GLN A 182 -8.73 -12.14 8.01
CA GLN A 182 -9.59 -13.06 7.26
C GLN A 182 -11.05 -13.00 7.76
N ARG A 183 -11.25 -13.03 9.08
CA ARG A 183 -12.60 -12.94 9.66
C ARG A 183 -13.26 -11.59 9.42
N ILE A 184 -12.50 -10.48 9.55
CA ILE A 184 -13.00 -9.12 9.29
C ILE A 184 -13.51 -9.02 7.85
N PHE A 185 -12.68 -9.36 6.86
CA PHE A 185 -13.07 -9.27 5.45
C PHE A 185 -14.22 -10.20 5.09
N THR A 186 -14.24 -11.42 5.65
CA THR A 186 -15.36 -12.37 5.48
C THR A 186 -16.66 -11.81 6.07
N ARG A 187 -16.62 -11.25 7.27
CA ARG A 187 -17.81 -10.64 7.93
C ARG A 187 -18.31 -9.39 7.21
N LEU A 188 -17.43 -8.69 6.53
CA LEU A 188 -17.80 -7.56 5.66
C LEU A 188 -18.41 -8.03 4.32
N GLY A 189 -18.41 -9.33 4.03
CA GLY A 189 -18.94 -9.90 2.80
C GLY A 189 -18.10 -9.60 1.56
N LEU A 190 -16.82 -9.38 1.72
CA LEU A 190 -15.90 -9.04 0.65
C LEU A 190 -15.24 -10.28 0.06
N MET A 191 -15.12 -10.32 -1.26
CA MET A 191 -14.21 -11.27 -1.93
C MET A 191 -12.80 -10.69 -1.85
N PHE A 192 -11.88 -11.43 -1.26
CA PHE A 192 -10.51 -10.97 -1.04
C PHE A 192 -9.49 -12.08 -1.22
N ARG A 193 -8.25 -11.71 -1.37
CA ARG A 193 -7.08 -12.58 -1.31
C ARG A 193 -6.03 -11.95 -0.39
N ALA A 194 -5.37 -12.78 0.40
CA ALA A 194 -4.16 -12.40 1.09
C ALA A 194 -2.98 -12.54 0.11
N VAL A 195 -2.43 -11.45 -0.32
CA VAL A 195 -1.39 -11.35 -1.33
C VAL A 195 -0.05 -11.16 -0.64
N ARG A 196 0.97 -11.89 -1.06
CA ARG A 196 2.34 -11.60 -0.62
C ARG A 196 2.74 -10.22 -1.12
N ALA A 197 3.25 -9.40 -0.21
CA ALA A 197 3.65 -8.03 -0.47
C ALA A 197 5.12 -7.80 -0.12
N ASP A 198 5.72 -6.80 -0.73
CA ASP A 198 7.03 -6.30 -0.33
C ASP A 198 6.92 -5.65 1.07
N THR A 199 7.96 -5.80 1.86
CA THR A 199 8.03 -5.22 3.21
C THR A 199 8.33 -3.72 3.17
N GLY A 200 8.78 -3.19 2.05
CA GLY A 200 9.05 -1.77 1.84
C GLY A 200 10.05 -1.18 2.84
N ALA A 201 9.91 0.10 3.12
CA ALA A 201 10.78 0.83 4.05
C ALA A 201 10.65 0.42 5.52
N ILE A 202 9.61 -0.33 5.88
CA ILE A 202 9.40 -0.84 7.24
C ILE A 202 10.33 -2.01 7.54
N GLY A 203 10.69 -2.78 6.50
CA GLY A 203 11.53 -3.97 6.63
C GLY A 203 10.78 -5.19 7.17
N GLY A 204 11.50 -6.28 7.42
CA GLY A 204 10.95 -7.55 7.86
C GLY A 204 11.01 -8.64 6.78
N SER A 205 10.61 -9.87 7.13
CA SER A 205 10.70 -11.03 6.24
C SER A 205 9.33 -11.53 5.74
N ARG A 206 8.24 -11.07 6.31
CA ARG A 206 6.86 -11.47 5.96
C ARG A 206 5.99 -10.23 5.84
N SER A 207 5.30 -10.10 4.73
CA SER A 207 4.26 -9.09 4.53
C SER A 207 3.12 -9.67 3.69
N HIS A 208 1.87 -9.35 4.05
CA HIS A 208 0.69 -9.68 3.28
C HIS A 208 -0.23 -8.47 3.19
N GLU A 209 -0.87 -8.35 2.06
CA GLU A 209 -1.95 -7.40 1.83
C GLU A 209 -3.26 -8.17 1.61
N PHE A 210 -4.28 -7.80 2.36
CA PHE A 210 -5.63 -8.33 2.14
C PHE A 210 -6.31 -7.48 1.09
N GLN A 211 -6.23 -7.91 -0.16
CA GLN A 211 -6.76 -7.17 -1.29
C GLN A 211 -8.15 -7.66 -1.67
N VAL A 212 -9.09 -6.72 -1.78
CA VAL A 212 -10.45 -6.97 -2.25
C VAL A 212 -10.44 -7.08 -3.77
N ILE A 213 -11.00 -8.16 -4.31
CA ILE A 213 -11.09 -8.37 -5.75
C ILE A 213 -12.19 -7.47 -6.30
N ALA A 214 -11.82 -6.51 -7.15
CA ALA A 214 -12.71 -5.58 -7.81
C ALA A 214 -12.19 -5.22 -9.20
N ASN A 215 -13.11 -4.76 -10.08
CA ASN A 215 -12.72 -4.26 -11.40
C ASN A 215 -12.17 -2.82 -11.37
N ALA A 216 -12.11 -2.21 -10.19
CA ALA A 216 -11.60 -0.87 -9.98
C ALA A 216 -10.63 -0.90 -8.78
N GLY A 217 -9.43 -0.37 -8.96
CA GLY A 217 -8.38 -0.36 -7.95
C GLY A 217 -7.07 0.15 -8.53
N GLU A 218 -6.05 0.25 -7.69
CA GLU A 218 -4.71 0.67 -8.11
C GLU A 218 -3.85 -0.52 -8.53
N ASP A 219 -3.98 -1.63 -7.79
CA ASP A 219 -3.08 -2.76 -7.92
C ASP A 219 -3.70 -3.88 -8.76
N VAL A 220 -2.86 -4.51 -9.56
CA VAL A 220 -3.21 -5.70 -10.32
C VAL A 220 -2.63 -6.92 -9.61
N ILE A 221 -3.50 -7.89 -9.31
CA ILE A 221 -3.09 -9.15 -8.70
C ILE A 221 -3.28 -10.32 -9.65
N ALA A 222 -2.33 -11.25 -9.62
CA ALA A 222 -2.47 -12.57 -10.21
C ALA A 222 -2.95 -13.54 -9.12
N TYR A 223 -4.05 -14.26 -9.35
CA TYR A 223 -4.54 -15.26 -8.42
C TYR A 223 -5.04 -16.50 -9.15
N CYS A 224 -4.99 -17.63 -8.46
CA CYS A 224 -5.55 -18.87 -8.96
C CYS A 224 -6.96 -19.07 -8.35
N PRO A 225 -8.00 -19.30 -9.18
CA PRO A 225 -9.35 -19.56 -8.65
C PRO A 225 -9.43 -20.85 -7.82
N ASP A 226 -8.61 -21.85 -8.17
CA ASP A 226 -8.68 -23.21 -7.62
C ASP A 226 -7.67 -23.45 -6.49
N SER A 227 -6.92 -22.42 -6.07
CA SER A 227 -5.95 -22.50 -4.98
C SER A 227 -5.85 -21.18 -4.21
N ASP A 228 -5.11 -21.19 -3.11
CA ASP A 228 -4.84 -20.00 -2.30
C ASP A 228 -3.75 -19.08 -2.87
N TYR A 229 -3.21 -19.41 -4.06
CA TYR A 229 -2.18 -18.58 -4.67
C TYR A 229 -2.72 -17.21 -5.06
N ALA A 230 -2.09 -16.18 -4.54
CA ALA A 230 -2.27 -14.80 -4.97
C ALA A 230 -0.99 -13.99 -4.73
N ALA A 231 -0.62 -13.19 -5.72
CA ALA A 231 0.53 -12.30 -5.66
C ALA A 231 0.24 -10.99 -6.39
N ASN A 232 0.86 -9.89 -5.94
CA ASN A 232 0.94 -8.69 -6.75
C ASN A 232 1.64 -9.03 -8.07
N ILE A 233 1.21 -8.43 -9.18
CA ILE A 233 1.75 -8.76 -10.52
C ILE A 233 3.27 -8.54 -10.58
N GLU A 234 3.82 -7.64 -9.78
CA GLU A 234 5.27 -7.39 -9.68
C GLU A 234 6.03 -8.53 -8.99
N LEU A 235 5.35 -9.31 -8.14
CA LEU A 235 5.90 -10.45 -7.40
C LEU A 235 5.39 -11.80 -7.91
N ALA A 236 4.46 -11.80 -8.87
CA ALA A 236 3.90 -13.02 -9.41
C ALA A 236 4.97 -13.80 -10.17
N GLU A 237 5.15 -15.07 -9.80
CA GLU A 237 6.06 -15.96 -10.51
C GLU A 237 5.48 -16.28 -11.88
N ALA A 238 6.23 -15.97 -12.93
CA ALA A 238 5.92 -16.33 -14.30
C ALA A 238 6.77 -17.52 -14.73
N ARG A 239 6.11 -18.58 -15.18
CA ARG A 239 6.81 -19.68 -15.86
C ARG A 239 7.16 -19.23 -17.27
N SER A 240 8.46 -19.26 -17.61
CA SER A 240 8.89 -19.03 -18.98
C SER A 240 8.28 -20.10 -19.89
N LEU A 241 7.60 -19.66 -20.94
CA LEU A 241 7.13 -20.53 -22.02
C LEU A 241 8.21 -20.73 -23.12
N ILE A 242 9.36 -20.10 -22.95
CA ILE A 242 10.48 -20.21 -23.87
C ILE A 242 11.24 -21.48 -23.49
N ASP A 243 11.40 -22.37 -24.45
CA ASP A 243 12.25 -23.56 -24.32
C ASP A 243 13.70 -23.17 -23.99
N VAL A 244 14.43 -24.11 -23.40
CA VAL A 244 15.85 -23.91 -23.12
C VAL A 244 16.53 -23.48 -24.42
N ARG A 245 17.21 -22.34 -24.41
CA ARG A 245 17.91 -21.83 -25.58
C ARG A 245 18.90 -22.88 -26.06
N ALA A 246 18.87 -23.18 -27.37
CA ALA A 246 19.91 -23.96 -27.99
C ALA A 246 21.30 -23.32 -27.75
N ALA A 247 22.34 -24.15 -27.70
CA ALA A 247 23.69 -23.61 -27.61
C ALA A 247 23.94 -22.64 -28.78
N ALA A 248 24.77 -21.61 -28.51
CA ALA A 248 25.11 -20.65 -29.56
C ALA A 248 25.71 -21.38 -30.77
N ALA A 249 25.16 -21.11 -31.94
CA ALA A 249 25.63 -21.75 -33.21
C ALA A 249 26.89 -21.08 -33.76
N GLU A 250 27.18 -19.84 -33.31
CA GLU A 250 28.29 -19.03 -33.80
C GLU A 250 28.94 -18.30 -32.60
N GLU A 251 30.21 -17.90 -32.78
CA GLU A 251 30.91 -17.08 -31.82
C GLU A 251 30.31 -15.66 -31.75
N MET A 252 30.39 -15.06 -30.58
CA MET A 252 29.92 -13.67 -30.35
C MET A 252 30.79 -12.67 -31.10
N VAL A 253 30.22 -11.96 -32.07
CA VAL A 253 30.89 -10.96 -32.89
C VAL A 253 30.30 -9.57 -32.67
N LYS A 254 31.16 -8.56 -32.53
CA LYS A 254 30.76 -7.16 -32.54
C LYS A 254 30.60 -6.67 -33.98
N ARG A 255 29.42 -6.12 -34.29
CA ARG A 255 29.17 -5.51 -35.62
C ARG A 255 28.79 -4.02 -35.40
N PRO A 256 29.45 -3.09 -36.13
CA PRO A 256 29.08 -1.68 -36.04
C PRO A 256 27.71 -1.44 -36.69
N THR A 257 26.89 -0.61 -36.07
CA THR A 257 25.55 -0.22 -36.55
C THR A 257 25.45 1.31 -36.65
N PRO A 258 26.21 1.94 -37.56
CA PRO A 258 26.29 3.41 -37.62
C PRO A 258 24.93 4.05 -37.93
N GLY A 259 24.55 5.04 -37.11
CA GLY A 259 23.30 5.77 -37.27
C GLY A 259 22.03 4.96 -36.99
N LYS A 260 22.11 3.77 -36.40
CA LYS A 260 20.98 2.91 -36.05
C LYS A 260 20.82 2.81 -34.53
N GLU A 261 19.81 3.50 -34.00
CA GLU A 261 19.56 3.58 -32.55
C GLU A 261 18.35 2.74 -32.11
N LYS A 262 17.40 2.51 -33.01
CA LYS A 262 16.19 1.74 -32.71
C LYS A 262 16.39 0.26 -32.97
N CYS A 263 15.84 -0.59 -32.10
CA CYS A 263 15.96 -2.05 -32.25
C CYS A 263 15.49 -2.56 -33.61
N HIS A 264 14.40 -2.03 -34.14
CA HIS A 264 13.88 -2.39 -35.47
C HIS A 264 14.88 -2.10 -36.58
N ASP A 265 15.46 -0.89 -36.59
CA ASP A 265 16.42 -0.46 -37.62
C ASP A 265 17.74 -1.28 -37.54
N VAL A 266 18.13 -1.68 -36.34
CA VAL A 266 19.30 -2.55 -36.12
C VAL A 266 19.01 -3.98 -36.59
N ALA A 267 17.85 -4.53 -36.27
CA ALA A 267 17.45 -5.87 -36.68
C ALA A 267 17.39 -5.99 -38.22
N GLU A 268 16.79 -5.00 -38.88
CA GLU A 268 16.72 -4.89 -40.33
C GLU A 268 18.12 -4.78 -40.96
N PHE A 269 18.98 -3.91 -40.41
CA PHE A 269 20.35 -3.72 -40.90
C PHE A 269 21.20 -4.99 -40.75
N LEU A 270 21.00 -5.75 -39.68
CA LEU A 270 21.73 -7.02 -39.45
C LEU A 270 21.09 -8.22 -40.12
N GLY A 271 19.92 -8.09 -40.73
CA GLY A 271 19.18 -9.19 -41.37
C GLY A 271 18.68 -10.24 -40.37
N ILE A 272 18.42 -9.84 -39.14
CA ILE A 272 17.91 -10.74 -38.08
C ILE A 272 16.44 -10.50 -37.80
N PRO A 273 15.66 -11.52 -37.44
CA PRO A 273 14.28 -11.30 -36.98
C PRO A 273 14.24 -10.36 -35.77
N PHE A 274 13.32 -9.42 -35.75
CA PHE A 274 13.19 -8.42 -34.68
C PHE A 274 12.99 -9.06 -33.30
N GLU A 275 12.25 -10.18 -33.24
CA GLU A 275 11.97 -10.94 -32.01
C GLU A 275 13.25 -11.55 -31.40
N LYS A 276 14.33 -11.66 -32.18
CA LYS A 276 15.64 -12.12 -31.69
C LYS A 276 16.56 -10.99 -31.24
N SER A 277 16.13 -9.73 -31.37
CA SER A 277 16.92 -8.58 -30.95
C SER A 277 16.70 -8.24 -29.48
N VAL A 278 17.79 -7.96 -28.75
CA VAL A 278 17.77 -7.52 -27.36
C VAL A 278 18.54 -6.20 -27.27
N LYS A 279 17.95 -5.19 -26.67
CA LYS A 279 18.59 -3.90 -26.41
C LYS A 279 18.90 -3.77 -24.93
N SER A 280 20.17 -3.65 -24.60
CA SER A 280 20.63 -3.31 -23.26
C SER A 280 20.68 -1.78 -23.10
N VAL A 281 20.06 -1.27 -22.07
CA VAL A 281 20.14 0.15 -21.68
C VAL A 281 21.06 0.25 -20.48
N VAL A 282 22.13 1.03 -20.63
CA VAL A 282 23.06 1.28 -19.53
C VAL A 282 22.61 2.57 -18.85
N LEU A 283 22.28 2.47 -17.58
CA LEU A 283 21.89 3.60 -16.74
C LEU A 283 23.09 3.99 -15.85
N ALA A 284 23.29 5.29 -15.66
CA ALA A 284 24.23 5.76 -14.67
C ALA A 284 23.69 5.42 -13.27
N ALA A 285 24.53 4.84 -12.42
CA ALA A 285 24.22 4.59 -11.01
C ALA A 285 24.92 5.62 -10.14
N ASP A 286 24.21 6.16 -9.17
CA ASP A 286 24.75 7.14 -8.21
C ASP A 286 25.69 6.49 -7.16
N ARG A 287 25.90 5.17 -7.22
CA ARG A 287 26.73 4.42 -6.29
C ARG A 287 27.89 3.75 -7.01
N THR A 288 29.08 3.92 -6.46
CA THR A 288 30.33 3.37 -7.01
C THR A 288 30.54 1.87 -6.71
N ASP A 289 29.72 1.29 -5.84
CA ASP A 289 29.77 -0.11 -5.39
C ASP A 289 28.68 -0.99 -6.00
N CYS A 290 27.99 -0.51 -7.02
CA CYS A 290 26.85 -1.19 -7.61
C CYS A 290 27.31 -2.16 -8.71
N LEU A 291 27.00 -3.44 -8.54
CA LEU A 291 27.03 -4.41 -9.65
C LEU A 291 25.90 -4.07 -10.64
N LEU A 292 26.21 -4.11 -11.92
CA LEU A 292 25.22 -3.91 -12.98
C LEU A 292 24.26 -5.10 -12.99
N TYR A 293 23.07 -4.94 -12.43
CA TYR A 293 22.01 -5.91 -12.57
C TYR A 293 21.28 -5.63 -13.88
N THR A 294 21.21 -6.61 -14.77
CA THR A 294 20.32 -6.57 -15.92
C THR A 294 18.91 -6.80 -15.43
N SER A 295 18.15 -5.74 -15.26
CA SER A 295 16.70 -5.86 -15.12
C SER A 295 16.09 -6.18 -16.49
N PRO A 296 15.18 -7.15 -16.62
CA PRO A 296 14.43 -7.33 -17.86
C PRO A 296 13.73 -6.01 -18.19
N SER A 297 13.86 -5.56 -19.44
CA SER A 297 13.20 -4.34 -19.89
C SER A 297 11.69 -4.54 -19.79
N PRO A 298 10.94 -3.56 -19.29
CA PRO A 298 9.47 -3.58 -19.31
C PRO A 298 8.87 -3.73 -20.71
N ARG A 299 9.67 -3.59 -21.76
CA ARG A 299 9.29 -3.86 -23.15
C ARG A 299 9.46 -5.31 -23.59
N ASP A 300 10.10 -6.12 -22.77
CA ASP A 300 10.25 -7.56 -23.04
C ASP A 300 8.97 -8.34 -22.72
N GLY A 301 8.05 -7.69 -21.99
CA GLY A 301 6.66 -8.10 -21.82
C GLY A 301 5.74 -6.97 -22.32
N ALA A 302 4.80 -7.29 -23.16
CA ALA A 302 4.01 -6.40 -24.03
C ALA A 302 3.19 -5.26 -23.38
N THR A 303 3.44 -4.75 -22.19
CA THR A 303 2.55 -3.74 -21.56
C THR A 303 3.12 -2.83 -20.48
N SER A 304 4.39 -2.48 -20.46
CA SER A 304 4.82 -1.52 -19.45
C SER A 304 5.30 -0.21 -20.08
N ARG A 305 4.55 0.85 -19.84
CA ARG A 305 4.99 2.23 -20.08
C ARG A 305 5.91 2.62 -18.93
N MET A 306 7.15 2.95 -19.21
CA MET A 306 7.99 3.66 -18.25
C MET A 306 7.31 4.98 -17.86
N PRO A 307 7.27 5.39 -16.59
CA PRO A 307 6.91 6.75 -16.24
C PRO A 307 7.93 7.67 -16.89
N SER A 308 7.45 8.64 -17.67
CA SER A 308 8.28 9.73 -18.16
C SER A 308 8.72 10.53 -16.93
N SER A 309 9.96 10.35 -16.50
CA SER A 309 10.62 11.30 -15.60
C SER A 309 10.93 12.54 -16.43
N ALA A 310 10.25 13.62 -16.12
CA ALA A 310 10.75 14.97 -16.36
C ALA A 310 11.40 15.44 -15.07
#